data_cf6738abf13d0152bce4a47dd8c4df85
#
_entry.id   cf6738abf13d0152bce4a47dd8c4df85
#
_cell.length_a   1.000
_cell.length_b   1.000
_cell.length_c   1.000
_cell.angle_alpha   90.00
_cell.angle_beta   90.00
_cell.angle_gamma   90.00
#
_symmetry.space_group_name_H-M   'P 1'
#
loop_
_entity.id
_entity.type
_entity.pdbx_description
1 polymer ?
#
loop_
_entity_poly.entity_id
_entity_poly.type
_entity_poly.pdbx_seq_one_letter_code
_entity_poly.pdbx_strand_id
1 'polypeptide(L)'
;SGXVRIXLECDKAKEEAKEDGDRRPRRLVEEPVWRTYCNGKKCGFAARRECGEKEKKVLKALEMVSMGAGVLPETEETSGGGGGGGGGEIMYMRAKFERIVGSXDSEAFYMMNPDSNGAPELSIYLLRI
;
A
#
# COMPACT_ATOMS: atom_id res chain seq x y z
N SER A 1 4.52 -22.87 4.16
CA SER A 1 5.27 -22.09 4.53
C SER A 1 5.04 -20.61 4.12
N GLY A 2 4.64 -19.82 4.77
CA GLY A 2 4.75 -18.43 4.81
C GLY A 2 4.32 -17.49 3.67
N UNK A 3 3.68 -17.65 2.67
CA UNK A 3 3.44 -16.86 1.89
C UNK A 3 2.42 -16.19 2.26
N VAL A 4 2.44 -15.17 2.23
CA VAL A 4 1.33 -14.29 2.56
C VAL A 4 0.89 -13.59 1.29
N ARG A 5 -0.39 -13.68 0.97
CA ARG A 5 -0.99 -12.99 -0.17
C ARG A 5 -2.07 -12.05 0.31
N ILE A 6 -1.96 -10.80 -0.10
CA ILE A 6 -2.96 -9.79 0.22
C ILE A 6 -3.67 -9.36 -1.04
N UNK A 7 -4.86 -9.38 -1.16
CA UNK A 7 -5.48 -9.01 -2.19
C UNK A 7 -6.22 -7.93 -1.87
N LEU A 8 -6.30 -7.10 -2.55
CA LEU A 8 -7.17 -5.92 -2.40
C LEU A 8 -8.08 -5.87 -3.61
N GLU A 9 -9.36 -5.94 -3.40
CA GLU A 9 -10.34 -5.96 -4.48
C GLU A 9 -11.28 -4.78 -4.39
N CYS A 10 -11.63 -4.23 -5.54
CA CYS A 10 -12.68 -3.24 -5.62
C CYS A 10 -13.55 -3.53 -6.83
N ASP A 11 -14.67 -2.84 -6.95
CA ASP A 11 -15.61 -3.07 -8.00
C ASP A 11 -15.35 -2.16 -9.18
N LYS A 12 -15.58 -2.66 -10.40
CA LYS A 12 -15.54 -1.80 -11.56
C LYS A 12 -16.66 -0.79 -11.48
N ALA A 13 -16.35 0.44 -11.86
CA ALA A 13 -17.38 1.45 -11.93
C ALA A 13 -18.36 1.09 -13.04
N LYS A 14 -19.62 1.45 -12.83
CA LYS A 14 -20.59 1.28 -13.89
C LYS A 14 -20.24 2.22 -15.03
N GLU A 15 -20.70 1.87 -16.22
CA GLU A 15 -20.41 2.66 -17.38
C GLU A 15 -21.29 3.90 -17.42
N GLU A 16 -21.11 4.77 -16.53
CA GLU A 16 -21.84 6.02 -16.52
C GLU A 16 -20.96 7.12 -17.05
N ALA A 17 -21.56 8.05 -17.77
CA ALA A 17 -20.79 9.17 -18.27
C ALA A 17 -20.21 9.93 -17.11
N LYS A 18 -18.93 10.19 -17.19
CA LYS A 18 -18.30 11.02 -16.19
C LYS A 18 -18.60 12.46 -16.46
N GLU A 19 -18.74 13.21 -15.40
CA GLU A 19 -19.13 14.59 -15.56
C GLU A 19 -18.11 15.41 -16.32
N ASP A 20 -16.87 15.07 -16.17
CA ASP A 20 -15.82 15.81 -16.88
C ASP A 20 -15.55 15.29 -18.27
N GLY A 21 -16.27 14.27 -18.72
CA GLY A 21 -16.05 13.73 -20.02
C GLY A 21 -14.85 12.82 -20.14
N ASP A 22 -14.16 12.59 -19.09
CA ASP A 22 -13.00 11.71 -19.13
C ASP A 22 -13.45 10.27 -19.07
N ARG A 23 -13.17 9.51 -20.10
CA ARG A 23 -13.62 8.12 -20.14
C ARG A 23 -12.55 7.13 -19.74
N ARG A 24 -11.38 7.61 -19.38
CA ARG A 24 -10.34 6.70 -18.96
C ARG A 24 -10.66 6.13 -17.59
N PRO A 25 -10.38 4.87 -17.37
CA PRO A 25 -10.60 4.31 -16.04
C PRO A 25 -9.63 4.92 -15.04
N ARG A 26 -10.07 4.99 -13.81
CA ARG A 26 -9.21 5.43 -12.74
C ARG A 26 -8.06 4.44 -12.57
N ARG A 27 -6.88 4.93 -12.27
CA ARG A 27 -5.79 4.01 -11.97
C ARG A 27 -6.10 3.22 -10.72
N LEU A 28 -5.60 1.99 -10.66
CA LEU A 28 -5.93 1.13 -9.53
C LEU A 28 -5.57 1.77 -8.20
N VAL A 29 -4.37 2.34 -8.11
CA VAL A 29 -3.95 2.90 -6.83
C VAL A 29 -4.79 4.11 -6.42
N GLU A 30 -5.60 4.64 -7.31
CA GLU A 30 -6.45 5.79 -6.98
C GLU A 30 -7.84 5.38 -6.50
N GLU A 31 -8.15 4.09 -6.50
CA GLU A 31 -9.44 3.65 -5.99
C GLU A 31 -9.55 3.98 -4.50
N PRO A 32 -10.71 4.45 -4.07
CA PRO A 32 -10.80 4.94 -2.70
C PRO A 32 -10.92 3.86 -1.64
N VAL A 33 -11.53 2.73 -1.95
CA VAL A 33 -11.79 1.72 -0.93
C VAL A 33 -11.63 0.34 -1.55
N TRP A 34 -11.06 -0.57 -0.76
CA TRP A 34 -10.78 -1.93 -1.19
C TRP A 34 -11.28 -2.91 -0.14
N ARG A 35 -11.78 -4.04 -0.60
CA ARG A 35 -11.97 -5.17 0.28
C ARG A 35 -10.63 -5.90 0.40
N THR A 36 -10.27 -6.26 1.61
CA THR A 36 -8.96 -6.82 1.87
C THR A 36 -9.06 -8.29 2.23
N TYR A 37 -8.28 -9.10 1.57
CA TYR A 37 -8.22 -10.53 1.81
C TYR A 37 -6.80 -10.94 2.14
N CYS A 38 -6.67 -11.80 3.12
CA CYS A 38 -5.36 -12.34 3.51
C CYS A 38 -5.39 -13.85 3.30
N ASN A 39 -4.60 -14.31 2.35
CA ASN A 39 -4.56 -15.73 1.98
C ASN A 39 -5.96 -16.26 1.71
N GLY A 40 -6.74 -15.48 0.96
CA GLY A 40 -8.05 -15.89 0.53
C GLY A 40 -9.19 -15.63 1.49
N LYS A 41 -8.91 -15.19 2.68
CA LYS A 41 -9.95 -14.92 3.66
C LYS A 41 -10.12 -13.42 3.82
N LYS A 42 -11.38 -12.97 3.78
CA LYS A 42 -11.65 -11.57 3.95
C LYS A 42 -11.26 -11.11 5.34
N CYS A 43 -10.53 -10.04 5.43
CA CYS A 43 -10.07 -9.56 6.72
C CYS A 43 -10.39 -8.09 6.97
N GLY A 44 -11.01 -7.41 6.03
CA GLY A 44 -11.39 -6.04 6.31
C GLY A 44 -11.40 -5.18 5.06
N PHE A 45 -11.18 -3.92 5.27
CA PHE A 45 -11.18 -2.93 4.19
C PHE A 45 -9.94 -2.08 4.30
N ALA A 46 -9.51 -1.57 3.17
CA ALA A 46 -8.43 -0.60 3.11
C ALA A 46 -8.95 0.65 2.42
N ALA A 47 -8.48 1.79 2.87
CA ALA A 47 -8.89 3.06 2.29
C ALA A 47 -7.66 3.82 1.83
N ARG A 48 -7.83 4.50 0.69
CA ARG A 48 -6.76 5.34 0.18
C ARG A 48 -6.58 6.54 1.08
N ARG A 49 -5.36 6.92 1.32
CA ARG A 49 -5.05 8.07 2.14
C ARG A 49 -4.15 9.02 1.37
N GLU A 50 -4.32 10.28 1.64
CA GLU A 50 -3.45 11.27 1.05
C GLU A 50 -2.13 11.32 1.80
N CYS A 51 -1.08 11.57 1.04
CA CYS A 51 0.24 11.70 1.65
C CYS A 51 0.41 13.15 2.08
N GLY A 52 0.14 13.42 3.34
CA GLY A 52 0.24 14.76 3.88
C GLY A 52 1.58 15.02 4.50
N GLU A 53 1.65 16.07 5.29
CA GLU A 53 2.93 16.47 5.89
C GLU A 53 3.46 15.42 6.85
N LYS A 54 2.60 14.82 7.64
CA LYS A 54 3.06 13.81 8.57
C LYS A 54 3.64 12.62 7.83
N GLU A 55 2.95 12.19 6.78
CA GLU A 55 3.43 11.05 6.02
C GLU A 55 4.74 11.36 5.32
N LYS A 56 4.89 12.58 4.82
CA LYS A 56 6.14 12.94 4.16
C LYS A 56 7.31 12.92 5.13
N LYS A 57 7.09 13.34 6.37
CA LYS A 57 8.17 13.30 7.35
C LYS A 57 8.57 11.89 7.69
N VAL A 58 7.59 10.98 7.80
CA VAL A 58 7.92 9.59 8.04
C VAL A 58 8.70 9.01 6.88
N LEU A 59 8.26 9.28 5.66
CA LEU A 59 8.97 8.76 4.49
C LEU A 59 10.40 9.29 4.42
N LYS A 60 10.58 10.55 4.75
CA LYS A 60 11.92 11.10 4.74
C LYS A 60 12.81 10.47 5.80
N ALA A 61 12.26 10.21 6.97
CA ALA A 61 13.03 9.57 8.01
C ALA A 61 13.47 8.16 7.63
N LEU A 62 12.75 7.52 6.73
CA LEU A 62 13.06 6.15 6.35
C LEU A 62 13.74 6.04 4.99
N GLU A 63 14.11 7.16 4.39
CA GLU A 63 14.53 7.09 2.99
C GLU A 63 15.83 6.31 2.79
N MET A 64 16.63 6.17 3.84
CA MET A 64 17.87 5.42 3.72
C MET A 64 17.70 3.92 3.97
N VAL A 65 16.51 3.50 4.32
CA VAL A 65 16.27 2.08 4.58
C VAL A 65 15.87 1.41 3.28
N SER A 66 16.69 0.49 2.79
CA SER A 66 16.31 -0.25 1.59
C SER A 66 15.35 -1.37 1.92
N MET A 67 15.59 -2.07 3.00
CA MET A 67 14.77 -3.20 3.38
C MET A 67 14.90 -3.38 4.87
N GLY A 68 13.79 -3.59 5.53
CA GLY A 68 13.82 -3.81 6.95
C GLY A 68 12.52 -3.41 7.62
N ALA A 69 12.46 -3.65 8.90
CA ALA A 69 11.30 -3.30 9.70
C ALA A 69 11.79 -2.84 11.06
N GLY A 70 10.98 -2.01 11.68
CA GLY A 70 11.36 -1.52 12.98
C GLY A 70 10.35 -0.55 13.52
N VAL A 71 10.80 0.23 14.48
CA VAL A 71 9.97 1.20 15.17
C VAL A 71 10.64 2.55 15.08
N LEU A 72 9.86 3.55 14.75
CA LEU A 72 10.34 4.91 14.62
C LEU A 72 9.67 5.73 15.72
N PRO A 73 10.43 6.37 16.61
CA PRO A 73 9.79 7.18 17.63
C PRO A 73 9.03 8.34 16.99
N GLU A 74 7.87 8.65 17.53
CA GLU A 74 7.13 9.79 17.05
C GLU A 74 7.70 11.05 17.68
N THR A 75 8.34 11.86 16.86
CA THR A 75 8.94 13.10 17.29
C THR A 75 8.31 14.23 16.52
N GLU A 76 8.78 15.43 16.78
CA GLU A 76 8.29 16.55 15.99
C GLU A 76 8.63 16.39 14.52
N GLU A 77 9.73 15.73 14.22
CA GLU A 77 10.07 15.50 12.82
C GLU A 77 9.13 14.54 12.13
N THR A 78 8.49 13.64 12.86
CA THR A 78 7.64 12.64 12.25
C THR A 78 6.17 12.80 12.59
N SER A 79 5.83 13.75 13.45
CA SER A 79 4.44 13.91 13.86
C SER A 79 3.69 14.96 13.06
N GLY A 80 4.32 15.62 12.15
CA GLY A 80 3.63 16.64 11.39
C GLY A 80 3.50 17.95 12.10
N GLY A 81 4.16 18.14 13.19
CA GLY A 81 4.11 19.39 13.86
C GLY A 81 2.91 19.62 14.73
N GLY A 82 2.07 18.63 14.87
CA GLY A 82 0.90 18.80 15.68
C GLY A 82 1.22 18.74 17.13
N GLY A 83 1.48 19.50 17.84
CA GLY A 83 1.96 19.46 19.18
C GLY A 83 1.40 18.32 19.98
N GLY A 84 1.96 18.04 20.97
CA GLY A 84 1.45 17.20 21.99
C GLY A 84 1.70 15.76 21.85
N GLY A 85 2.12 15.33 20.84
CA GLY A 85 2.25 13.93 20.81
C GLY A 85 3.33 13.44 21.65
N GLY A 86 4.22 13.32 21.57
CA GLY A 86 5.26 12.77 22.35
C GLY A 86 4.98 11.39 22.78
N GLY A 87 5.77 10.51 22.59
CA GLY A 87 5.67 9.20 23.17
C GLY A 87 5.09 8.12 22.30
N GLY A 88 4.58 8.46 21.16
CA GLY A 88 4.08 7.42 20.28
C GLY A 88 5.18 6.75 19.52
N GLU A 89 4.81 5.67 18.88
CA GLU A 89 5.70 4.92 18.03
C GLU A 89 5.06 4.66 16.69
N ILE A 90 5.86 4.68 15.65
CA ILE A 90 5.40 4.34 14.31
C ILE A 90 6.13 3.07 13.90
N MET A 91 5.36 2.03 13.62
CA MET A 91 5.96 0.80 13.14
C MET A 91 6.04 0.84 11.63
N TYR A 92 7.12 0.35 11.10
CA TYR A 92 7.30 0.37 9.65
C TYR A 92 7.86 -0.95 9.16
N MET A 93 7.56 -1.22 7.94
CA MET A 93 8.18 -2.31 7.20
C MET A 93 8.42 -1.81 5.79
N ARG A 94 9.61 -2.01 5.28
CA ARG A 94 9.96 -1.51 3.97
C ARG A 94 10.72 -2.57 3.21
N ALA A 95 10.39 -2.71 1.92
CA ALA A 95 11.04 -3.69 1.07
C ALA A 95 10.89 -3.23 -0.37
N LYS A 96 11.65 -3.87 -1.23
CA LYS A 96 11.50 -3.66 -2.66
C LYS A 96 10.48 -4.65 -3.21
N PHE A 97 9.67 -4.17 -4.13
CA PHE A 97 8.67 -5.01 -4.78
C PHE A 97 8.81 -4.93 -6.28
N GLU A 98 8.60 -6.05 -6.94
CA GLU A 98 8.49 -6.08 -8.39
C GLU A 98 7.02 -5.89 -8.75
N ARG A 99 6.75 -4.92 -9.60
CA ARG A 99 5.38 -4.63 -10.01
C ARG A 99 5.10 -5.27 -11.35
N ILE A 100 4.05 -6.05 -11.42
CA ILE A 100 3.62 -6.71 -12.64
C ILE A 100 2.23 -6.21 -12.98
N VAL A 101 2.06 -5.66 -14.17
CA VAL A 101 0.77 -5.14 -14.60
C VAL A 101 0.13 -6.14 -15.53
N GLY A 102 -1.03 -6.68 -15.13
CA GLY A 102 -1.77 -7.60 -15.96
C GLY A 102 -2.73 -6.89 -16.91
N SER A 103 -3.35 -5.90 -16.42
CA SER A 103 -4.31 -5.14 -17.21
C SER A 103 -4.59 -3.83 -16.48
N UNK A 104 -5.49 -3.27 -16.72
CA UNK A 104 -5.86 -2.26 -16.22
C UNK A 104 -6.43 -2.37 -15.03
N ASP A 105 -6.99 -3.53 -14.92
CA ASP A 105 -7.73 -3.83 -13.71
C ASP A 105 -7.00 -4.77 -12.78
N SER A 106 -5.77 -5.08 -13.05
CA SER A 106 -5.04 -6.03 -12.22
C SER A 106 -3.57 -5.67 -12.18
N GLU A 107 -3.03 -5.64 -10.98
CA GLU A 107 -1.60 -5.45 -10.75
C GLU A 107 -1.18 -6.35 -9.61
N ALA A 108 0.06 -6.77 -9.65
CA ALA A 108 0.64 -7.57 -8.59
C ALA A 108 1.96 -6.97 -8.16
N PHE A 109 2.25 -7.11 -6.89
CA PHE A 109 3.50 -6.64 -6.32
C PHE A 109 4.12 -7.79 -5.54
N TYR A 110 5.30 -8.21 -5.97
CA TYR A 110 5.99 -9.33 -5.35
C TYR A 110 7.20 -8.82 -4.60
N MET A 111 7.27 -9.12 -3.31
CA MET A 111 8.40 -8.68 -2.52
C MET A 111 9.67 -9.35 -3.00
N MET A 112 10.68 -8.55 -3.23
CA MET A 112 11.96 -9.07 -3.66
C MET A 112 12.77 -9.43 -2.42
N ASN A 113 13.21 -10.68 -2.38
CA ASN A 113 13.99 -11.16 -1.25
C ASN A 113 15.31 -11.66 -1.77
N PRO A 114 16.39 -10.92 -1.58
CA PRO A 114 17.65 -11.31 -2.15
C PRO A 114 18.20 -12.61 -1.59
N ASP A 115 17.76 -13.03 -0.42
CA ASP A 115 18.26 -14.25 0.18
C ASP A 115 17.42 -15.46 -0.16
N SER A 116 16.41 -15.30 -0.99
CA SER A 116 15.50 -16.40 -1.27
C SER A 116 15.65 -16.88 -2.69
N ASN A 117 15.57 -18.18 -2.87
CA ASN A 117 15.60 -18.78 -4.19
C ASN A 117 14.22 -19.14 -4.69
N GLY A 118 13.20 -18.86 -3.94
CA GLY A 118 11.90 -19.35 -4.30
C GLY A 118 10.89 -18.24 -4.47
N ALA A 119 9.65 -18.57 -4.25
CA ALA A 119 8.56 -17.63 -4.41
C ALA A 119 8.67 -16.52 -3.38
N PRO A 120 8.11 -15.37 -3.69
CA PRO A 120 8.13 -14.28 -2.72
C PRO A 120 7.34 -14.63 -1.47
N GLU A 121 7.84 -14.15 -0.34
CA GLU A 121 7.16 -14.40 0.93
C GLU A 121 5.95 -13.51 1.11
N LEU A 122 5.91 -12.38 0.43
CA LEU A 122 4.77 -11.47 0.49
C LEU A 122 4.43 -11.03 -0.91
N SER A 123 3.16 -11.13 -1.25
CA SER A 123 2.67 -10.57 -2.50
C SER A 123 1.39 -9.82 -2.25
N ILE A 124 1.22 -8.76 -3.00
CA ILE A 124 0.06 -7.90 -2.89
C ILE A 124 -0.56 -7.77 -4.28
N TYR A 125 -1.86 -7.96 -4.36
CA TYR A 125 -2.58 -7.90 -5.61
C TYR A 125 -3.65 -6.81 -5.53
N LEU A 126 -3.73 -6.01 -6.57
CA LEU A 126 -4.80 -5.04 -6.71
C LEU A 126 -5.69 -5.49 -7.85
N LEU A 127 -6.95 -5.70 -7.57
CA LEU A 127 -7.89 -6.23 -8.55
C LEU A 127 -9.16 -5.39 -8.57
N ARG A 128 -9.56 -5.00 -9.76
CA ARG A 128 -10.83 -4.33 -9.96
C ARG A 128 -11.71 -5.28 -10.75
N ILE A 129 -12.78 -5.73 -10.14
CA ILE A 129 -13.59 -6.79 -10.69
C ILE A 129 -15.04 -6.37 -10.88
#